data_71a42e8670aed97ff9703b25b9801827
#
_entry.id   71a42e8670aed97ff9703b25b9801827
#
_cell.length_a   1.000
_cell.length_b   1.000
_cell.length_c   1.000
_cell.angle_alpha   90.00
_cell.angle_beta   90.00
_cell.angle_gamma   90.00
#
_symmetry.space_group_name_H-M   'P 1'
#
loop_
_entity.id
_entity.type
_entity.pdbx_description
1 polymer ?
#
loop_
_entity_poly.entity_id
_entity_poly.type
_entity_poly.pdbx_seq_one_letter_code
_entity_poly.pdbx_strand_id
1 'polypeptide(L)'
;MENNYYQRSKLANVLGISKETLRYYEDKHIIEPKRDPSNGYRAYDGYDCQTLIYLRMLRAYDYSLEDATSAKISFGDKAFEEKLQQKIARTEVEIRKLKREMQLLEDLQTLSQAWRENRFFIRVEEWNEEVFFLEQLHGWLPIVDEERNHSVKLLTAELPIAFYGMVLDRKACGDQILSSDCNADSSGIFWRTSDCDVLPESVRNIKWDRKFRWKTVLHGVLQFSRDDPEELIVFRKIRELLSNADLAQDYEISSDIAVRILPVSLPSAEEFLEVIIPIEKKITEVKSE
;
A
#
# COMPACT_ATOMS: atom_id res chain seq x y z
N MET A 1 11.00 -53.94 -20.26
CA MET A 1 11.06 -52.64 -19.57
C MET A 1 9.77 -51.93 -19.91
N GLU A 2 8.85 -51.75 -18.94
CA GLU A 2 7.65 -50.97 -19.16
C GLU A 2 8.08 -49.53 -19.45
N ASN A 3 7.76 -49.05 -20.66
CA ASN A 3 8.00 -47.66 -21.02
C ASN A 3 7.00 -46.79 -20.25
N ASN A 4 7.41 -46.24 -19.10
CA ASN A 4 6.59 -45.33 -18.29
C ASN A 4 6.60 -43.93 -18.94
N TYR A 5 5.67 -43.76 -19.90
CA TYR A 5 5.41 -42.48 -20.50
C TYR A 5 4.23 -41.79 -19.80
N TYR A 6 4.33 -40.47 -19.69
CA TYR A 6 3.19 -39.65 -19.30
C TYR A 6 2.34 -39.26 -20.51
N GLN A 7 1.03 -39.35 -20.37
CA GLN A 7 0.11 -38.70 -21.30
C GLN A 7 0.04 -37.19 -20.99
N ARG A 8 -0.30 -36.34 -21.99
CA ARG A 8 -0.36 -34.89 -21.86
C ARG A 8 -1.12 -34.43 -20.60
N SER A 9 -2.33 -34.94 -20.38
CA SER A 9 -3.16 -34.56 -19.23
C SER A 9 -2.52 -34.93 -17.90
N LYS A 10 -1.87 -36.10 -17.83
CA LYS A 10 -1.20 -36.58 -16.61
C LYS A 10 0.04 -35.76 -16.31
N LEU A 11 0.87 -35.47 -17.33
CA LEU A 11 2.08 -34.64 -17.16
C LEU A 11 1.72 -33.20 -16.77
N ALA A 12 0.75 -32.58 -17.44
CA ALA A 12 0.28 -31.25 -17.12
C ALA A 12 -0.21 -31.16 -15.65
N ASN A 13 -0.98 -32.15 -15.20
CA ASN A 13 -1.47 -32.21 -13.83
C ASN A 13 -0.34 -32.40 -12.81
N VAL A 14 0.60 -33.33 -13.07
CA VAL A 14 1.76 -33.57 -12.18
C VAL A 14 2.64 -32.32 -12.03
N LEU A 15 2.83 -31.59 -13.13
CA LEU A 15 3.66 -30.37 -13.13
C LEU A 15 2.86 -29.12 -12.71
N GLY A 16 1.54 -29.22 -12.50
CA GLY A 16 0.69 -28.06 -12.15
C GLY A 16 0.71 -26.97 -13.23
N ILE A 17 0.67 -27.37 -14.52
CA ILE A 17 0.57 -26.46 -15.67
C ILE A 17 -0.65 -26.77 -16.50
N SER A 18 -1.11 -25.81 -17.32
CA SER A 18 -2.23 -26.07 -18.24
C SER A 18 -1.78 -26.92 -19.43
N LYS A 19 -2.75 -27.60 -20.08
CA LYS A 19 -2.49 -28.36 -21.31
C LYS A 19 -2.05 -27.42 -22.45
N GLU A 20 -2.54 -26.21 -22.44
CA GLU A 20 -2.19 -25.14 -23.36
C GLU A 20 -0.73 -24.69 -23.17
N THR A 21 -0.28 -24.55 -21.92
CA THR A 21 1.13 -24.27 -21.60
C THR A 21 2.04 -25.39 -22.09
N LEU A 22 1.64 -26.66 -21.87
CA LEU A 22 2.42 -27.80 -22.34
C LEU A 22 2.50 -27.82 -23.87
N ARG A 23 1.36 -27.56 -24.55
CA ARG A 23 1.33 -27.43 -26.02
C ARG A 23 2.23 -26.29 -26.51
N TYR A 24 2.22 -25.15 -25.85
CA TYR A 24 3.07 -24.02 -26.18
C TYR A 24 4.56 -24.41 -26.12
N TYR A 25 4.97 -25.19 -25.12
CA TYR A 25 6.36 -25.68 -25.02
C TYR A 25 6.70 -26.69 -26.13
N GLU A 26 5.75 -27.52 -26.58
CA GLU A 26 5.92 -28.37 -27.76
C GLU A 26 6.09 -27.51 -29.05
N ASP A 27 5.20 -26.54 -29.24
CA ASP A 27 5.21 -25.65 -30.42
C ASP A 27 6.51 -24.79 -30.47
N LYS A 28 7.14 -24.57 -29.34
CA LYS A 28 8.46 -23.87 -29.21
C LYS A 28 9.65 -24.84 -29.26
N HIS A 29 9.45 -26.12 -29.50
CA HIS A 29 10.52 -27.14 -29.52
C HIS A 29 11.35 -27.21 -28.24
N ILE A 30 10.76 -26.84 -27.09
CA ILE A 30 11.42 -26.97 -25.77
C ILE A 30 11.40 -28.43 -25.33
N ILE A 31 10.35 -29.12 -25.67
CA ILE A 31 10.20 -30.59 -25.52
C ILE A 31 9.66 -31.16 -26.83
N GLU A 32 10.06 -32.39 -27.13
CA GLU A 32 9.66 -33.10 -28.33
C GLU A 32 9.11 -34.50 -27.99
N PRO A 33 7.83 -34.55 -27.53
CA PRO A 33 7.23 -35.80 -27.12
C PRO A 33 7.14 -36.80 -28.26
N LYS A 34 7.47 -38.04 -27.97
CA LYS A 34 7.33 -39.15 -28.90
C LYS A 34 5.85 -39.49 -29.09
N ARG A 35 5.55 -40.31 -30.10
CA ARG A 35 4.23 -40.91 -30.22
C ARG A 35 4.28 -42.33 -29.68
N ASP A 36 3.30 -42.66 -28.87
CA ASP A 36 3.10 -44.01 -28.36
C ASP A 36 2.75 -44.95 -29.51
N PRO A 37 3.56 -45.96 -29.81
CA PRO A 37 3.31 -46.87 -30.94
C PRO A 37 1.98 -47.64 -30.84
N SER A 38 1.44 -47.79 -29.63
CA SER A 38 0.22 -48.59 -29.40
C SER A 38 -1.05 -47.82 -29.70
N ASN A 39 -1.08 -46.49 -29.56
CA ASN A 39 -2.28 -45.69 -29.64
C ASN A 39 -2.10 -44.38 -30.40
N GLY A 40 -0.91 -44.03 -30.84
CA GLY A 40 -0.57 -42.84 -31.59
C GLY A 40 -0.62 -41.51 -30.82
N TYR A 41 -0.92 -41.53 -29.53
CA TYR A 41 -0.96 -40.35 -28.68
C TYR A 41 0.46 -39.88 -28.32
N ARG A 42 0.58 -38.59 -27.96
CA ARG A 42 1.82 -38.01 -27.47
C ARG A 42 2.21 -38.65 -26.11
N ALA A 43 3.45 -39.10 -26.06
CA ALA A 43 4.06 -39.77 -24.91
C ALA A 43 5.27 -38.97 -24.45
N TYR A 44 5.28 -38.53 -23.23
CA TYR A 44 6.34 -37.73 -22.61
C TYR A 44 7.17 -38.63 -21.71
N ASP A 45 8.44 -38.60 -21.91
CA ASP A 45 9.36 -39.43 -21.10
C ASP A 45 9.89 -38.66 -19.88
N GLY A 46 10.78 -39.32 -19.10
CA GLY A 46 11.34 -38.68 -17.93
C GLY A 46 12.24 -37.50 -18.24
N TYR A 47 12.84 -37.43 -19.43
CA TYR A 47 13.64 -36.32 -19.87
C TYR A 47 12.79 -35.07 -20.17
N ASP A 48 11.67 -35.25 -20.85
CA ASP A 48 10.69 -34.17 -21.05
C ASP A 48 10.23 -33.57 -19.70
N CYS A 49 9.92 -34.44 -18.74
CA CYS A 49 9.50 -34.02 -17.40
C CYS A 49 10.62 -33.23 -16.69
N GLN A 50 11.85 -33.70 -16.74
CA GLN A 50 13.01 -33.07 -16.14
C GLN A 50 13.28 -31.69 -16.78
N THR A 51 13.22 -31.61 -18.10
CA THR A 51 13.39 -30.36 -18.86
C THR A 51 12.38 -29.30 -18.42
N LEU A 52 11.11 -29.69 -18.28
CA LEU A 52 10.06 -28.77 -17.82
C LEU A 52 10.25 -28.34 -16.37
N ILE A 53 10.74 -29.20 -15.49
CA ILE A 53 11.07 -28.84 -14.10
C ILE A 53 12.21 -27.83 -14.09
N TYR A 54 13.28 -28.05 -14.83
CA TYR A 54 14.41 -27.10 -14.92
C TYR A 54 13.97 -25.75 -15.48
N LEU A 55 13.15 -25.77 -16.52
CA LEU A 55 12.58 -24.55 -17.08
C LEU A 55 11.80 -23.75 -16.01
N ARG A 56 10.98 -24.43 -15.22
CA ARG A 56 10.24 -23.77 -14.13
C ARG A 56 11.16 -23.23 -13.04
N MET A 57 12.23 -23.93 -12.69
CA MET A 57 13.22 -23.43 -11.73
C MET A 57 13.86 -22.12 -12.24
N LEU A 58 14.31 -22.08 -13.50
CA LEU A 58 14.90 -20.88 -14.07
C LEU A 58 13.88 -19.73 -14.15
N ARG A 59 12.63 -20.03 -14.51
CA ARG A 59 11.56 -19.03 -14.50
C ARG A 59 11.29 -18.48 -13.08
N ALA A 60 11.40 -19.30 -12.04
CA ALA A 60 11.30 -18.84 -10.65
C ALA A 60 12.47 -17.92 -10.24
N TYR A 61 13.59 -17.97 -10.95
CA TYR A 61 14.73 -17.06 -10.77
C TYR A 61 14.69 -15.85 -11.70
N ASP A 62 13.51 -15.52 -12.27
CA ASP A 62 13.25 -14.38 -13.17
C ASP A 62 13.94 -14.47 -14.55
N TYR A 63 14.38 -15.66 -14.98
CA TYR A 63 14.83 -15.82 -16.35
C TYR A 63 13.64 -15.74 -17.34
N SER A 64 13.84 -15.07 -18.48
CA SER A 64 12.87 -15.13 -19.58
C SER A 64 12.78 -16.56 -20.12
N LEU A 65 11.73 -16.89 -20.87
CA LEU A 65 11.64 -18.20 -21.53
C LEU A 65 12.78 -18.41 -22.53
N GLU A 66 13.12 -17.38 -23.26
CA GLU A 66 14.20 -17.38 -24.23
C GLU A 66 15.56 -17.64 -23.56
N ASP A 67 15.85 -16.92 -22.47
CA ASP A 67 17.08 -17.15 -21.70
C ASP A 67 17.12 -18.57 -21.12
N ALA A 68 16.00 -19.02 -20.55
CA ALA A 68 15.92 -20.34 -19.92
C ALA A 68 16.06 -21.51 -20.90
N THR A 69 15.79 -21.29 -22.18
CA THR A 69 15.94 -22.29 -23.26
C THR A 69 17.22 -22.13 -24.05
N SER A 70 17.88 -20.98 -23.94
CA SER A 70 19.19 -20.78 -24.55
C SER A 70 20.23 -21.56 -23.74
N ALA A 71 21.08 -22.35 -24.38
CA ALA A 71 22.17 -23.08 -23.72
C ALA A 71 23.26 -22.17 -23.08
N LYS A 72 22.93 -20.92 -22.77
CA LYS A 72 23.86 -19.88 -22.28
C LYS A 72 23.92 -19.76 -20.76
N ILE A 73 23.05 -20.46 -20.02
CA ILE A 73 23.03 -20.40 -18.57
C ILE A 73 23.78 -21.61 -18.01
N SER A 74 24.84 -21.34 -17.29
CA SER A 74 25.59 -22.40 -16.57
C SER A 74 25.67 -22.05 -15.09
N PHE A 75 25.53 -23.10 -14.27
CA PHE A 75 25.76 -22.97 -12.84
C PHE A 75 27.22 -22.60 -12.55
N GLY A 76 27.44 -21.55 -11.77
CA GLY A 76 28.76 -20.98 -11.48
C GLY A 76 29.19 -19.87 -12.44
N ASP A 77 28.40 -19.53 -13.46
CA ASP A 77 28.64 -18.37 -14.28
C ASP A 77 28.32 -17.08 -13.52
N LYS A 78 29.15 -16.05 -13.73
CA LYS A 78 28.96 -14.74 -13.12
C LYS A 78 27.59 -14.15 -13.43
N ALA A 79 27.10 -14.31 -14.65
CA ALA A 79 25.77 -13.87 -15.05
C ALA A 79 24.64 -14.58 -14.27
N PHE A 80 24.82 -15.85 -13.94
CA PHE A 80 23.89 -16.60 -13.10
C PHE A 80 23.87 -16.04 -11.68
N GLU A 81 25.05 -15.80 -11.09
CA GLU A 81 25.18 -15.23 -9.73
C GLU A 81 24.57 -13.83 -9.65
N GLU A 82 24.84 -12.96 -10.64
CA GLU A 82 24.26 -11.61 -10.70
C GLU A 82 22.73 -11.64 -10.77
N LYS A 83 22.16 -12.59 -11.52
CA LYS A 83 20.71 -12.76 -11.62
C LYS A 83 20.10 -13.21 -10.26
N LEU A 84 20.76 -14.13 -9.58
CA LEU A 84 20.33 -14.55 -8.23
C LEU A 84 20.39 -13.40 -7.23
N GLN A 85 21.47 -12.59 -7.26
CA GLN A 85 21.59 -11.41 -6.39
C GLN A 85 20.49 -10.39 -6.66
N GLN A 86 20.16 -10.14 -7.93
CA GLN A 86 19.05 -9.26 -8.30
C GLN A 86 17.71 -9.80 -7.77
N LYS A 87 17.47 -11.12 -7.86
CA LYS A 87 16.26 -11.75 -7.34
C LYS A 87 16.19 -11.64 -5.82
N ILE A 88 17.29 -11.90 -5.11
CA ILE A 88 17.38 -11.77 -3.66
C ILE A 88 17.04 -10.33 -3.25
N ALA A 89 17.66 -9.33 -3.86
CA ALA A 89 17.42 -7.93 -3.54
C ALA A 89 15.94 -7.52 -3.75
N ARG A 90 15.32 -7.96 -4.84
CA ARG A 90 13.87 -7.72 -5.09
C ARG A 90 13.00 -8.39 -4.02
N THR A 91 13.31 -9.65 -3.70
CA THR A 91 12.55 -10.41 -2.68
C THR A 91 12.67 -9.77 -1.30
N GLU A 92 13.84 -9.24 -0.94
CA GLU A 92 14.02 -8.50 0.32
C GLU A 92 13.18 -7.23 0.38
N VAL A 93 13.06 -6.48 -0.73
CA VAL A 93 12.18 -5.32 -0.82
C VAL A 93 10.72 -5.74 -0.62
N GLU A 94 10.29 -6.81 -1.29
CA GLU A 94 8.94 -7.35 -1.15
C GLU A 94 8.63 -7.80 0.28
N ILE A 95 9.56 -8.49 0.93
CA ILE A 95 9.43 -8.88 2.34
C ILE A 95 9.27 -7.65 3.25
N ARG A 96 10.07 -6.59 3.05
CA ARG A 96 9.92 -5.35 3.83
C ARG A 96 8.56 -4.71 3.60
N LYS A 97 8.09 -4.67 2.34
CA LYS A 97 6.76 -4.15 1.98
C LYS A 97 5.65 -4.92 2.70
N LEU A 98 5.65 -6.24 2.61
CA LEU A 98 4.66 -7.08 3.27
C LEU A 98 4.67 -6.94 4.80
N LYS A 99 5.86 -6.84 5.41
CA LYS A 99 5.97 -6.56 6.85
C LYS A 99 5.36 -5.21 7.22
N ARG A 100 5.57 -4.19 6.40
CA ARG A 100 4.97 -2.88 6.63
C ARG A 100 3.45 -2.88 6.47
N GLU A 101 2.94 -3.56 5.46
CA GLU A 101 1.50 -3.76 5.28
C GLU A 101 0.88 -4.49 6.48
N MET A 102 1.53 -5.53 6.97
CA MET A 102 1.08 -6.25 8.16
C MET A 102 1.00 -5.33 9.38
N GLN A 103 2.02 -4.50 9.63
CA GLN A 103 2.00 -3.53 10.72
C GLN A 103 0.84 -2.55 10.60
N LEU A 104 0.58 -2.03 9.40
CA LEU A 104 -0.55 -1.12 9.16
C LEU A 104 -1.91 -1.79 9.42
N LEU A 105 -2.05 -3.07 9.09
CA LEU A 105 -3.26 -3.84 9.39
C LEU A 105 -3.42 -4.08 10.89
N GLU A 106 -2.35 -4.37 11.61
CA GLU A 106 -2.34 -4.51 13.07
C GLU A 106 -2.71 -3.18 13.76
N ASP A 107 -2.19 -2.06 13.26
CA ASP A 107 -2.54 -0.72 13.75
C ASP A 107 -4.04 -0.44 13.54
N LEU A 108 -4.58 -0.74 12.33
CA LEU A 108 -6.01 -0.61 12.04
C LEU A 108 -6.86 -1.53 12.93
N GLN A 109 -6.42 -2.75 13.18
CA GLN A 109 -7.10 -3.67 14.08
C GLN A 109 -7.16 -3.10 15.51
N THR A 110 -6.06 -2.55 15.98
CA THR A 110 -5.95 -1.90 17.30
C THR A 110 -6.90 -0.71 17.40
N LEU A 111 -6.94 0.17 16.40
CA LEU A 111 -7.87 1.30 16.33
C LEU A 111 -9.34 0.82 16.34
N SER A 112 -9.66 -0.21 15.57
CA SER A 112 -11.00 -0.78 15.50
C SER A 112 -11.44 -1.38 16.85
N GLN A 113 -10.54 -2.05 17.57
CA GLN A 113 -10.81 -2.59 18.88
C GLN A 113 -11.03 -1.47 19.92
N ALA A 114 -10.15 -0.48 19.95
CA ALA A 114 -10.26 0.68 20.84
C ALA A 114 -11.57 1.45 20.60
N TRP A 115 -11.97 1.64 19.34
CA TRP A 115 -13.26 2.23 18.99
C TRP A 115 -14.45 1.40 19.49
N ARG A 116 -14.40 0.09 19.37
CA ARG A 116 -15.48 -0.80 19.83
C ARG A 116 -15.66 -0.78 21.34
N GLU A 117 -14.57 -0.67 22.07
CA GLU A 117 -14.57 -0.64 23.53
C GLU A 117 -14.96 0.74 24.06
N ASN A 118 -14.48 1.77 23.43
CA ASN A 118 -14.68 3.15 23.85
C ASN A 118 -15.00 4.01 22.61
N ARG A 119 -16.30 4.24 22.32
CA ARG A 119 -16.82 4.97 21.16
C ARG A 119 -16.21 6.37 20.93
N PHE A 120 -15.37 6.76 21.83
CA PHE A 120 -14.59 7.99 21.78
C PHE A 120 -13.15 7.65 22.13
N PHE A 121 -12.33 7.46 21.11
CA PHE A 121 -10.94 7.08 21.29
C PHE A 121 -10.02 8.20 20.83
N ILE A 122 -9.26 8.79 21.76
CA ILE A 122 -8.22 9.78 21.49
C ILE A 122 -7.07 9.55 22.45
N ARG A 123 -5.86 9.68 21.93
CA ARG A 123 -4.61 9.60 22.71
C ARG A 123 -3.56 10.57 22.20
N VAL A 124 -2.67 11.00 23.08
CA VAL A 124 -1.47 11.76 22.73
C VAL A 124 -0.34 10.80 22.42
N GLU A 125 0.28 10.98 21.28
CA GLU A 125 1.37 10.12 20.79
C GLU A 125 2.55 10.94 20.28
N GLU A 126 3.74 10.37 20.44
CA GLU A 126 4.97 10.91 19.84
C GLU A 126 5.19 10.30 18.44
N TRP A 127 5.21 11.17 17.44
CA TRP A 127 5.25 10.74 16.03
C TRP A 127 6.48 11.26 15.30
N ASN A 128 7.51 11.55 15.68
CA ASN A 128 8.73 12.06 15.06
C ASN A 128 8.94 11.72 13.56
N GLU A 129 7.95 12.00 12.73
CA GLU A 129 7.92 11.64 11.31
C GLU A 129 7.70 12.86 10.42
N GLU A 130 8.21 12.75 9.19
CA GLU A 130 7.83 13.64 8.10
C GLU A 130 6.78 12.93 7.22
N VAL A 131 5.75 13.68 6.85
CA VAL A 131 4.64 13.18 6.02
C VAL A 131 4.53 14.06 4.79
N PHE A 132 4.48 13.42 3.63
CA PHE A 132 4.31 14.07 2.34
C PHE A 132 2.87 13.97 1.90
N PHE A 133 2.39 14.97 1.21
CA PHE A 133 1.04 15.05 0.69
C PHE A 133 1.03 15.52 -0.77
N LEU A 134 0.33 14.75 -1.61
CA LEU A 134 0.01 15.11 -2.98
C LEU A 134 -1.49 15.39 -3.07
N GLU A 135 -1.83 16.64 -3.33
CA GLU A 135 -3.21 17.08 -3.46
C GLU A 135 -3.83 16.55 -4.77
N GLN A 136 -5.01 15.96 -4.68
CA GLN A 136 -5.78 15.48 -5.83
C GLN A 136 -7.02 16.33 -6.10
N LEU A 137 -7.67 16.77 -5.02
CA LEU A 137 -8.85 17.61 -5.07
C LEU A 137 -8.58 18.89 -4.28
N HIS A 138 -8.93 20.03 -4.85
CA HIS A 138 -9.01 21.30 -4.14
C HIS A 138 -10.49 21.60 -3.87
N GLY A 139 -10.91 21.49 -2.62
CA GLY A 139 -12.32 21.36 -2.30
C GLY A 139 -12.90 20.12 -3.00
N TRP A 140 -13.95 20.28 -3.78
CA TRP A 140 -14.57 19.22 -4.56
C TRP A 140 -14.11 19.19 -6.03
N LEU A 141 -13.18 20.05 -6.42
CA LEU A 141 -12.73 20.19 -7.80
C LEU A 141 -11.46 19.36 -8.04
N PRO A 142 -11.47 18.44 -9.01
CA PRO A 142 -10.28 17.68 -9.34
C PRO A 142 -9.20 18.59 -9.95
N ILE A 143 -7.97 18.39 -9.50
CA ILE A 143 -6.81 19.00 -10.12
C ILE A 143 -6.43 18.15 -11.35
N VAL A 144 -6.71 18.68 -12.54
CA VAL A 144 -6.47 17.96 -13.81
C VAL A 144 -5.13 18.39 -14.39
N ASP A 145 -4.14 17.55 -14.18
CA ASP A 145 -2.78 17.68 -14.69
C ASP A 145 -2.19 16.29 -15.01
N GLU A 146 -1.56 16.12 -16.16
CA GLU A 146 -1.09 14.79 -16.60
C GLU A 146 0.02 14.22 -15.71
N GLU A 147 0.98 15.04 -15.27
CA GLU A 147 2.06 14.62 -14.38
C GLU A 147 1.51 14.23 -13.01
N ARG A 148 0.57 15.02 -12.49
CA ARG A 148 -0.13 14.75 -11.25
C ARG A 148 -0.96 13.47 -11.33
N ASN A 149 -1.73 13.28 -12.41
CA ASN A 149 -2.50 12.06 -12.62
C ASN A 149 -1.61 10.81 -12.67
N HIS A 150 -0.43 10.91 -13.27
CA HIS A 150 0.57 9.84 -13.25
C HIS A 150 1.05 9.56 -11.82
N SER A 151 1.38 10.59 -11.06
CA SER A 151 1.83 10.49 -9.67
C SER A 151 0.75 9.89 -8.77
N VAL A 152 -0.50 10.32 -8.90
CA VAL A 152 -1.66 9.75 -8.18
C VAL A 152 -1.80 8.26 -8.49
N LYS A 153 -1.68 7.86 -9.76
CA LYS A 153 -1.74 6.46 -10.17
C LYS A 153 -0.65 5.61 -9.52
N LEU A 154 0.58 6.13 -9.45
CA LEU A 154 1.68 5.44 -8.77
C LEU A 154 1.41 5.27 -7.28
N LEU A 155 0.97 6.33 -6.60
CA LEU A 155 0.66 6.30 -5.16
C LEU A 155 -0.53 5.41 -4.82
N THR A 156 -1.58 5.40 -5.66
CA THR A 156 -2.74 4.52 -5.43
C THR A 156 -2.41 3.05 -5.58
N ALA A 157 -1.37 2.70 -6.35
CA ALA A 157 -0.88 1.33 -6.45
C ALA A 157 -0.15 0.86 -5.16
N GLU A 158 0.23 1.80 -4.29
CA GLU A 158 0.94 1.53 -3.05
C GLU A 158 0.03 1.59 -1.80
N LEU A 159 -1.29 1.68 -1.98
CA LEU A 159 -2.22 1.54 -0.86
C LEU A 159 -2.11 0.11 -0.27
N PRO A 160 -2.14 -0.09 1.04
CA PRO A 160 -2.41 0.88 2.11
C PRO A 160 -1.17 1.62 2.68
N ILE A 161 0.04 1.40 2.16
CA ILE A 161 1.27 2.06 2.66
C ILE A 161 1.16 3.57 2.45
N ALA A 162 0.85 4.02 1.22
CA ALA A 162 0.26 5.33 1.02
C ALA A 162 -1.20 5.31 1.51
N PHE A 163 -1.76 6.44 1.91
CA PHE A 163 -3.15 6.50 2.35
C PHE A 163 -3.88 7.73 1.82
N TYR A 164 -5.16 7.56 1.55
CA TYR A 164 -6.02 8.65 1.09
C TYR A 164 -6.65 9.38 2.26
N GLY A 165 -6.70 10.72 2.16
CA GLY A 165 -7.27 11.54 3.22
C GLY A 165 -7.39 13.00 2.85
N MET A 166 -7.59 13.84 3.86
CA MET A 166 -7.79 15.27 3.73
C MET A 166 -6.82 16.03 4.63
N VAL A 167 -6.48 17.24 4.21
CA VAL A 167 -5.79 18.22 5.03
C VAL A 167 -6.77 19.31 5.41
N LEU A 168 -6.87 19.62 6.70
CA LEU A 168 -7.68 20.69 7.24
C LEU A 168 -6.75 21.81 7.71
N ASP A 169 -6.96 23.00 7.19
CA ASP A 169 -6.14 24.17 7.54
C ASP A 169 -6.27 24.49 9.04
N ARG A 170 -5.12 24.66 9.71
CA ARG A 170 -5.03 25.05 11.13
C ARG A 170 -5.86 26.31 11.43
N LYS A 171 -5.82 27.30 10.54
CA LYS A 171 -6.54 28.58 10.73
C LYS A 171 -8.05 28.38 10.70
N ALA A 172 -8.53 27.43 9.92
CA ALA A 172 -9.94 27.06 9.90
C ALA A 172 -10.38 26.35 11.20
N CYS A 173 -9.46 25.75 11.93
CA CYS A 173 -9.72 25.09 13.23
C CYS A 173 -9.66 26.05 14.44
N GLY A 174 -9.31 27.33 14.28
CA GLY A 174 -9.30 28.35 15.32
C GLY A 174 -10.71 28.90 15.68
N ASP A 175 -10.78 29.96 16.47
CA ASP A 175 -12.03 30.54 17.05
C ASP A 175 -13.13 30.90 16.03
N GLN A 176 -12.82 30.93 14.72
CA GLN A 176 -13.74 31.32 13.66
C GLN A 176 -14.32 30.12 12.86
N ILE A 177 -14.21 28.91 13.31
CA ILE A 177 -14.76 27.70 12.64
C ILE A 177 -16.31 27.74 12.43
N LEU A 178 -16.99 28.78 12.83
CA LEU A 178 -18.43 28.94 12.64
C LEU A 178 -18.84 29.65 11.33
N SER A 179 -17.86 30.03 10.49
CA SER A 179 -18.21 30.59 9.19
C SER A 179 -18.35 29.49 8.14
N SER A 180 -19.38 29.61 7.31
CA SER A 180 -19.65 28.76 6.14
C SER A 180 -18.51 28.71 5.10
N ASP A 181 -17.43 29.40 5.34
CA ASP A 181 -16.31 29.58 4.43
C ASP A 181 -15.11 28.66 4.78
N CYS A 182 -15.26 27.76 5.74
CA CYS A 182 -14.28 26.72 6.00
C CYS A 182 -14.39 25.62 4.95
N ASN A 183 -13.73 25.80 3.84
CA ASN A 183 -13.53 24.75 2.88
C ASN A 183 -12.55 23.74 3.46
N ALA A 184 -12.98 22.48 3.61
CA ALA A 184 -12.08 21.34 3.81
C ALA A 184 -11.29 21.18 2.52
N ASP A 185 -10.08 21.74 2.47
CA ASP A 185 -9.69 22.38 1.25
C ASP A 185 -8.87 21.49 0.35
N SER A 186 -8.33 20.39 0.87
CA SER A 186 -7.44 19.55 0.06
C SER A 186 -7.62 18.07 0.40
N SER A 187 -8.02 17.29 -0.58
CA SER A 187 -8.00 15.84 -0.49
C SER A 187 -6.93 15.26 -1.38
N GLY A 188 -6.27 14.22 -0.95
CA GLY A 188 -5.18 13.62 -1.70
C GLY A 188 -4.56 12.41 -1.03
N ILE A 189 -3.34 12.10 -1.42
CA ILE A 189 -2.62 10.92 -0.96
C ILE A 189 -1.43 11.33 -0.11
N PHE A 190 -1.30 10.66 1.01
CA PHE A 190 -0.22 10.82 1.96
C PHE A 190 0.73 9.63 1.90
N TRP A 191 2.01 9.88 2.19
CA TRP A 191 2.99 8.85 2.52
C TRP A 191 4.01 9.39 3.52
N ARG A 192 4.68 8.49 4.25
CA ARG A 192 5.60 8.84 5.34
C ARG A 192 7.04 8.63 4.93
N THR A 193 7.95 9.37 5.55
CA THR A 193 9.39 9.16 5.36
C THR A 193 9.82 7.75 5.77
N SER A 194 9.23 7.22 6.85
CA SER A 194 9.46 5.83 7.30
C SER A 194 9.08 4.76 6.28
N ASP A 195 8.19 5.08 5.34
CA ASP A 195 7.74 4.17 4.29
C ASP A 195 8.64 4.22 3.03
N CYS A 196 9.55 5.19 2.93
CA CYS A 196 10.39 5.37 1.74
C CYS A 196 11.27 4.16 1.40
N ASP A 197 11.67 3.35 2.39
CA ASP A 197 12.48 2.15 2.15
C ASP A 197 11.71 1.02 1.47
N VAL A 198 10.39 1.03 1.55
CA VAL A 198 9.51 0.01 0.97
C VAL A 198 8.76 0.50 -0.26
N LEU A 199 8.70 1.81 -0.48
CA LEU A 199 8.08 2.41 -1.66
C LEU A 199 9.03 2.36 -2.86
N PRO A 200 8.51 2.13 -4.09
CA PRO A 200 9.30 2.19 -5.32
C PRO A 200 9.99 3.53 -5.51
N GLU A 201 11.13 3.54 -6.20
CA GLU A 201 11.87 4.77 -6.51
C GLU A 201 11.01 5.79 -7.28
N SER A 202 10.14 5.32 -8.16
CA SER A 202 9.18 6.15 -8.89
C SER A 202 8.24 6.92 -7.96
N VAL A 203 7.86 6.34 -6.82
CA VAL A 203 7.01 6.99 -5.80
C VAL A 203 7.84 7.94 -4.94
N ARG A 204 9.05 7.55 -4.55
CA ARG A 204 9.93 8.39 -3.74
C ARG A 204 10.33 9.70 -4.43
N ASN A 205 10.37 9.69 -5.75
CA ASN A 205 10.73 10.85 -6.58
C ASN A 205 9.51 11.72 -6.96
N ILE A 206 8.30 11.40 -6.48
CA ILE A 206 7.11 12.21 -6.72
C ILE A 206 7.29 13.58 -6.04
N LYS A 207 6.99 14.63 -6.81
CA LYS A 207 6.94 15.99 -6.27
C LYS A 207 5.67 16.14 -5.42
N TRP A 208 5.86 16.44 -4.16
CA TRP A 208 4.79 16.68 -3.19
C TRP A 208 4.36 18.16 -3.19
N ASP A 209 3.11 18.42 -2.79
CA ASP A 209 2.58 19.78 -2.62
C ASP A 209 2.84 20.34 -1.23
N ARG A 210 2.67 19.47 -0.21
CA ARG A 210 2.90 19.86 1.18
C ARG A 210 3.75 18.80 1.89
N LYS A 211 4.51 19.26 2.88
CA LYS A 211 5.32 18.42 3.77
C LYS A 211 5.05 18.84 5.20
N PHE A 212 4.71 17.88 6.01
CA PHE A 212 4.44 18.08 7.42
C PHE A 212 5.53 17.40 8.24
N ARG A 213 5.85 17.99 9.38
CA ARG A 213 6.73 17.37 10.36
C ARG A 213 5.99 17.32 11.68
N TRP A 214 5.50 16.16 12.02
CA TRP A 214 4.78 15.92 13.26
C TRP A 214 5.71 15.38 14.33
N LYS A 215 5.64 15.95 15.51
CA LYS A 215 6.40 15.50 16.69
C LYS A 215 5.47 14.83 17.69
N THR A 216 4.47 15.56 18.14
CA THR A 216 3.45 15.09 19.05
C THR A 216 2.10 15.29 18.37
N VAL A 217 1.27 14.28 18.41
CA VAL A 217 -0.06 14.33 17.80
C VAL A 217 -1.13 13.90 18.80
N LEU A 218 -2.29 14.48 18.67
CA LEU A 218 -3.52 13.93 19.20
C LEU A 218 -4.11 13.02 18.13
N HIS A 219 -4.17 11.74 18.42
CA HIS A 219 -4.56 10.70 17.48
C HIS A 219 -5.87 10.06 17.92
N GLY A 220 -6.82 9.91 17.02
CA GLY A 220 -8.11 9.35 17.35
C GLY A 220 -8.96 8.95 16.15
N VAL A 221 -10.15 8.42 16.45
CA VAL A 221 -11.14 8.03 15.45
C VAL A 221 -12.43 8.79 15.67
N LEU A 222 -13.00 9.32 14.60
CA LEU A 222 -14.32 9.95 14.57
C LEU A 222 -15.27 9.15 13.69
N GLN A 223 -16.54 9.10 14.11
CA GLN A 223 -17.64 8.58 13.28
C GLN A 223 -18.59 9.72 12.94
N PHE A 224 -19.04 9.76 11.68
CA PHE A 224 -20.08 10.68 11.24
C PHE A 224 -21.01 10.02 10.23
N SER A 225 -22.20 10.59 10.02
CA SER A 225 -23.14 10.13 9.00
C SER A 225 -23.02 11.01 7.75
N ARG A 226 -23.04 10.37 6.57
CA ARG A 226 -23.12 11.06 5.28
C ARG A 226 -24.41 11.85 5.10
N ASP A 227 -25.47 11.42 5.79
CA ASP A 227 -26.78 12.07 5.74
C ASP A 227 -26.87 13.28 6.68
N ASP A 228 -25.79 13.56 7.43
CA ASP A 228 -25.72 14.73 8.29
C ASP A 228 -25.53 15.98 7.40
N PRO A 229 -26.48 16.92 7.39
CA PRO A 229 -26.49 18.04 6.44
C PRO A 229 -25.39 19.07 6.70
N GLU A 230 -24.63 18.91 7.77
CA GLU A 230 -23.56 19.84 8.10
C GLU A 230 -22.22 19.38 7.49
N GLU A 231 -21.80 20.02 6.40
CA GLU A 231 -20.45 19.87 5.82
C GLU A 231 -19.32 20.07 6.86
N LEU A 232 -19.65 20.72 7.98
CA LEU A 232 -18.73 21.10 9.05
C LEU A 232 -18.71 20.11 10.23
N ILE A 233 -19.39 18.96 10.14
CA ILE A 233 -19.50 18.05 11.29
C ILE A 233 -18.14 17.54 11.78
N VAL A 234 -17.20 17.31 10.86
CA VAL A 234 -15.84 16.88 11.20
C VAL A 234 -15.15 17.93 12.05
N PHE A 235 -15.23 19.19 11.65
CA PHE A 235 -14.65 20.31 12.40
C PHE A 235 -15.30 20.49 13.75
N ARG A 236 -16.64 20.40 13.83
CA ARG A 236 -17.36 20.47 15.10
C ARG A 236 -16.93 19.36 16.04
N LYS A 237 -16.86 18.13 15.57
CA LYS A 237 -16.40 17.00 16.39
C LYS A 237 -14.94 17.13 16.82
N ILE A 238 -14.05 17.59 15.95
CA ILE A 238 -12.66 17.90 16.33
C ILE A 238 -12.62 18.98 17.42
N ARG A 239 -13.45 20.01 17.30
CA ARG A 239 -13.54 21.06 18.33
C ARG A 239 -14.08 20.53 19.66
N GLU A 240 -15.16 19.74 19.63
CA GLU A 240 -15.69 19.08 20.83
C GLU A 240 -14.61 18.23 21.49
N LEU A 241 -13.81 17.53 20.71
CA LEU A 241 -12.67 16.77 21.16
C LEU A 241 -11.64 17.63 21.90
N LEU A 242 -11.24 18.73 21.29
CA LEU A 242 -10.25 19.66 21.85
C LEU A 242 -10.79 20.38 23.09
N SER A 243 -12.09 20.64 23.15
CA SER A 243 -12.75 21.34 24.26
C SER A 243 -13.04 20.46 25.45
N ASN A 244 -13.34 19.17 25.22
CA ASN A 244 -13.72 18.21 26.28
C ASN A 244 -12.52 17.58 26.98
N ALA A 245 -11.33 17.70 26.41
CA ALA A 245 -10.16 17.20 27.04
C ALA A 245 -9.48 18.31 27.87
N ASP A 246 -9.02 18.00 29.07
CA ASP A 246 -8.07 18.84 29.82
C ASP A 246 -6.84 19.23 28.97
N LEU A 247 -6.72 18.60 27.79
CA LEU A 247 -5.70 18.84 26.77
C LEU A 247 -5.73 20.28 26.22
N ALA A 248 -6.89 20.93 26.10
CA ALA A 248 -7.00 22.29 25.61
C ALA A 248 -6.30 23.32 26.52
N GLN A 249 -6.08 22.97 27.78
CA GLN A 249 -5.32 23.82 28.72
C GLN A 249 -3.81 23.73 28.48
N ASP A 250 -3.32 22.54 28.17
CA ASP A 250 -1.88 22.25 28.09
C ASP A 250 -1.31 22.29 26.68
N TYR A 251 -2.14 22.13 25.67
CA TYR A 251 -1.70 22.00 24.27
C TYR A 251 -2.43 22.98 23.33
N GLU A 252 -1.75 23.30 22.24
CA GLU A 252 -2.33 24.01 21.10
C GLU A 252 -2.01 23.28 19.80
N ILE A 253 -2.82 23.49 18.76
CA ILE A 253 -2.60 22.90 17.42
C ILE A 253 -1.39 23.57 16.79
N SER A 254 -0.37 22.76 16.44
CA SER A 254 0.91 23.29 15.92
C SER A 254 0.95 23.46 14.40
N SER A 255 0.19 22.65 13.66
CA SER A 255 0.12 22.72 12.18
C SER A 255 -1.23 22.22 11.66
N ASP A 256 -1.37 22.14 10.33
CA ASP A 256 -2.57 21.60 9.68
C ASP A 256 -2.85 20.17 10.12
N ILE A 257 -4.15 19.83 10.18
CA ILE A 257 -4.65 18.54 10.64
C ILE A 257 -4.76 17.60 9.45
N ALA A 258 -4.26 16.38 9.60
CA ALA A 258 -4.50 15.33 8.64
C ALA A 258 -5.65 14.43 9.09
N VAL A 259 -6.46 14.04 8.14
CA VAL A 259 -7.60 13.15 8.33
C VAL A 259 -7.49 12.01 7.32
N ARG A 260 -7.36 10.78 7.81
CA ARG A 260 -7.35 9.57 6.97
C ARG A 260 -8.74 8.96 6.93
N ILE A 261 -9.21 8.64 5.74
CA ILE A 261 -10.47 7.92 5.56
C ILE A 261 -10.24 6.45 5.88
N LEU A 262 -11.00 5.93 6.84
CA LEU A 262 -10.93 4.52 7.21
C LEU A 262 -11.88 3.68 6.34
N PRO A 263 -11.49 2.43 6.01
CA PRO A 263 -12.29 1.58 5.15
C PRO A 263 -13.60 1.15 5.82
N VAL A 264 -14.70 1.32 5.08
CA VAL A 264 -16.04 0.82 5.43
C VAL A 264 -16.69 0.15 4.23
N SER A 265 -17.65 -0.73 4.46
CA SER A 265 -18.41 -1.33 3.34
C SER A 265 -19.28 -0.28 2.65
N LEU A 266 -19.25 -0.30 1.32
CA LEU A 266 -20.06 0.59 0.50
C LEU A 266 -21.30 -0.15 -0.06
N PRO A 267 -22.48 0.51 -0.13
CA PRO A 267 -22.77 1.85 0.39
C PRO A 267 -22.96 1.84 1.92
N SER A 268 -22.39 2.82 2.61
CA SER A 268 -22.61 3.04 4.04
C SER A 268 -23.08 4.47 4.25
N ALA A 269 -24.06 4.66 5.15
CA ALA A 269 -24.44 5.97 5.64
C ALA A 269 -23.43 6.53 6.66
N GLU A 270 -22.59 5.65 7.23
CA GLU A 270 -21.59 6.02 8.24
C GLU A 270 -20.20 6.00 7.66
N GLU A 271 -19.40 6.97 8.04
CA GLU A 271 -17.98 7.07 7.72
C GLU A 271 -17.16 7.14 9.00
N PHE A 272 -15.94 6.59 8.92
CA PHE A 272 -14.97 6.65 9.99
C PHE A 272 -13.71 7.36 9.51
N LEU A 273 -13.27 8.30 10.31
CA LEU A 273 -12.07 9.09 10.05
C LEU A 273 -11.05 8.89 11.17
N GLU A 274 -9.86 8.53 10.80
CA GLU A 274 -8.68 8.66 11.66
C GLU A 274 -8.20 10.10 11.61
N VAL A 275 -8.20 10.79 12.75
CA VAL A 275 -7.74 12.17 12.85
C VAL A 275 -6.38 12.23 13.50
N ILE A 276 -5.49 13.00 12.89
CA ILE A 276 -4.12 13.21 13.32
C ILE A 276 -3.94 14.72 13.48
N ILE A 277 -4.02 15.18 14.71
CA ILE A 277 -3.97 16.60 15.08
C ILE A 277 -2.59 16.89 15.67
N PRO A 278 -1.70 17.57 14.95
CA PRO A 278 -0.41 17.97 15.50
C PRO A 278 -0.60 18.98 16.64
N ILE A 279 0.02 18.69 17.77
CA ILE A 279 -0.09 19.52 18.97
C ILE A 279 1.29 19.89 19.53
N GLU A 280 1.35 21.02 20.22
CA GLU A 280 2.51 21.42 21.01
C GLU A 280 2.08 21.95 22.37
N LYS A 281 2.94 21.80 23.37
CA LYS A 281 2.67 22.32 24.72
C LYS A 281 2.63 23.84 24.69
N LYS A 282 1.61 24.43 25.31
CA LYS A 282 1.54 25.88 25.53
C LYS A 282 2.71 26.31 26.43
N ILE A 283 3.41 27.34 26.02
CA ILE A 283 4.44 27.95 26.85
C ILE A 283 3.70 28.75 27.91
N THR A 284 3.61 28.19 29.10
CA THR A 284 3.13 28.95 30.26
C THR A 284 4.21 29.93 30.63
N GLU A 285 4.04 31.21 30.29
CA GLU A 285 4.90 32.26 30.82
C GLU A 285 4.81 32.23 32.35
N VAL A 286 5.84 31.75 32.99
CA VAL A 286 6.00 31.92 34.43
C VAL A 286 6.14 33.44 34.66
N LYS A 287 5.07 34.09 35.07
CA LYS A 287 5.12 35.44 35.58
C LYS A 287 6.05 35.37 36.78
N SER A 288 7.32 35.80 36.62
CA SER A 288 8.19 36.10 37.72
C SER A 288 7.59 37.30 38.46
N GLU A 289 7.09 37.01 39.67
CA GLU A 289 6.76 38.03 40.64
C GLU A 289 8.04 38.74 41.13
#